data_6cd5281b0266e4acb53552ca054b660c
#
_entry.id   6cd5281b0266e4acb53552ca054b660c
#
_cell.length_a   1.000
_cell.length_b   1.000
_cell.length_c   1.000
_cell.angle_alpha   90.00
_cell.angle_beta   90.00
_cell.angle_gamma   90.00
#
_symmetry.space_group_name_H-M   'P 1'
#
loop_
_entity.id
_entity.type
_entity.pdbx_description
1 polymer ?
#
loop_
_entity_poly.entity_id
_entity_poly.type
_entity_poly.pdbx_seq_one_letter_code
_entity_poly.pdbx_strand_id
1 'polypeptide(L)'
;MEQKSNVQYRAEKEYKNSREKFFLLLREIISNSIHAVLIRQNKETNFIPQLDLNITFDENQCKIELRDNGEGFTEKNRLYFEELDKKNLEKEQFNFHPLGQGRLAIVYFTDSSEYETVYKDKDGTYQKRTIPYPNTSDGLFNFDEFVEEMPEIKDTYTKLTAYLNKQNTLGRAKTFFYKYPNSKAFKQWFIETFFPFIVTNEQLVVNIIFNGEDVTVKKGNIESETERKPFEINLAEGNKSFMLWLIKKGTQMHGENPVICFARNLKADLSNGKLSYSIDNNDGYLLYLTSEYFDEHVDTKGEKIEIPEHLD
;
A
#
# COMPACT_ATOMS: atom_id res chain seq x y z
N MET A 1 21.68 -15.86 -23.29
CA MET A 1 21.55 -16.50 -21.95
C MET A 1 21.08 -15.38 -21.03
N GLU A 2 19.77 -15.31 -20.74
CA GLU A 2 19.25 -14.33 -19.81
C GLU A 2 19.70 -14.70 -18.39
N GLN A 3 20.32 -13.76 -17.71
CA GLN A 3 20.80 -13.91 -16.34
C GLN A 3 19.58 -13.77 -15.40
N LYS A 4 18.96 -14.88 -15.05
CA LYS A 4 17.83 -14.88 -14.11
C LYS A 4 18.32 -14.47 -12.71
N SER A 5 17.78 -13.38 -12.16
CA SER A 5 18.16 -12.91 -10.82
C SER A 5 17.52 -13.81 -9.75
N ASN A 6 18.29 -14.22 -8.75
CA ASN A 6 17.76 -14.92 -7.59
C ASN A 6 16.93 -13.94 -6.73
N VAL A 7 15.62 -14.05 -6.81
CA VAL A 7 14.66 -13.16 -6.17
C VAL A 7 14.75 -13.25 -4.64
N GLN A 8 14.99 -14.43 -4.10
CA GLN A 8 15.12 -14.63 -2.66
C GLN A 8 16.38 -13.91 -2.12
N TYR A 9 17.50 -14.02 -2.81
CA TYR A 9 18.71 -13.30 -2.44
C TYR A 9 18.50 -11.78 -2.49
N ARG A 10 17.79 -11.29 -3.51
CA ARG A 10 17.47 -9.86 -3.61
C ARG A 10 16.54 -9.39 -2.50
N ALA A 11 15.52 -10.18 -2.17
CA ALA A 11 14.60 -9.87 -1.07
C ALA A 11 15.34 -9.81 0.27
N GLU A 12 16.24 -10.77 0.55
CA GLU A 12 17.08 -10.75 1.74
C GLU A 12 17.99 -9.51 1.78
N LYS A 13 18.64 -9.18 0.66
CA LYS A 13 19.51 -7.98 0.58
C LYS A 13 18.73 -6.70 0.86
N GLU A 14 17.52 -6.57 0.28
CA GLU A 14 16.68 -5.38 0.40
C GLU A 14 16.09 -5.20 1.81
N TYR A 15 15.58 -6.29 2.39
CA TYR A 15 14.82 -6.22 3.65
C TYR A 15 15.57 -6.73 4.89
N LYS A 16 16.82 -7.16 4.77
CA LYS A 16 17.64 -7.68 5.90
C LYS A 16 17.62 -6.75 7.12
N ASN A 17 17.73 -5.44 6.91
CA ASN A 17 17.73 -4.43 7.97
C ASN A 17 16.33 -3.93 8.34
N SER A 18 15.30 -4.52 7.76
CA SER A 18 13.89 -4.13 7.94
C SER A 18 13.05 -5.25 8.53
N ARG A 19 13.68 -6.18 9.29
CA ARG A 19 12.99 -7.38 9.85
C ARG A 19 11.76 -7.03 10.69
N GLU A 20 11.81 -5.93 11.43
CA GLU A 20 10.70 -5.48 12.30
C GLU A 20 9.67 -4.64 11.54
N LYS A 21 9.90 -4.38 10.26
CA LYS A 21 9.05 -3.51 9.44
C LYS A 21 8.05 -4.31 8.60
N PHE A 22 7.33 -5.24 9.23
CA PHE A 22 6.30 -6.04 8.56
C PHE A 22 5.24 -5.18 7.85
N PHE A 23 4.99 -3.98 8.34
CA PHE A 23 4.10 -3.02 7.71
C PHE A 23 4.46 -2.72 6.24
N LEU A 24 5.73 -2.89 5.84
CA LEU A 24 6.16 -2.71 4.44
C LEU A 24 5.47 -3.69 3.51
N LEU A 25 5.28 -4.95 3.93
CA LEU A 25 4.51 -5.92 3.17
C LEU A 25 3.09 -5.42 2.94
N LEU A 26 2.38 -5.05 4.02
CA LEU A 26 1.00 -4.58 3.93
C LEU A 26 0.91 -3.32 3.09
N ARG A 27 1.83 -2.38 3.27
CA ARG A 27 1.90 -1.14 2.48
C ARG A 27 2.02 -1.44 0.99
N GLU A 28 2.93 -2.32 0.60
CA GLU A 28 3.20 -2.65 -0.80
C GLU A 28 2.02 -3.37 -1.47
N ILE A 29 1.46 -4.38 -0.82
CA ILE A 29 0.34 -5.13 -1.42
C ILE A 29 -0.92 -4.26 -1.53
N ILE A 30 -1.24 -3.49 -0.50
CA ILE A 30 -2.43 -2.63 -0.48
C ILE A 30 -2.28 -1.47 -1.48
N SER A 31 -1.12 -0.78 -1.53
CA SER A 31 -0.92 0.30 -2.50
C SER A 31 -0.98 -0.21 -3.94
N ASN A 32 -0.45 -1.40 -4.23
CA ASN A 32 -0.55 -1.99 -5.56
C ASN A 32 -2.01 -2.26 -5.96
N SER A 33 -2.83 -2.76 -5.04
CA SER A 33 -4.26 -2.98 -5.26
C SER A 33 -5.03 -1.66 -5.43
N ILE A 34 -4.74 -0.64 -4.60
CA ILE A 34 -5.32 0.70 -4.78
C ILE A 34 -4.99 1.25 -6.18
N HIS A 35 -3.72 1.17 -6.60
CA HIS A 35 -3.31 1.61 -7.94
C HIS A 35 -4.07 0.86 -9.03
N ALA A 36 -4.23 -0.45 -8.91
CA ALA A 36 -4.92 -1.26 -9.91
C ALA A 36 -6.39 -0.83 -10.10
N VAL A 37 -7.11 -0.59 -9.00
CA VAL A 37 -8.52 -0.17 -9.08
C VAL A 37 -8.67 1.28 -9.55
N LEU A 38 -7.76 2.19 -9.18
CA LEU A 38 -7.80 3.58 -9.64
C LEU A 38 -7.44 3.71 -11.12
N ILE A 39 -6.51 2.90 -11.63
CA ILE A 39 -6.20 2.83 -13.07
C ILE A 39 -7.43 2.36 -13.84
N ARG A 40 -8.13 1.32 -13.36
CA ARG A 40 -9.37 0.85 -13.99
C ARG A 40 -10.47 1.92 -13.92
N GLN A 41 -10.65 2.59 -12.80
CA GLN A 41 -11.64 3.67 -12.65
C GLN A 41 -11.49 4.78 -13.69
N ASN A 42 -10.26 5.12 -14.07
CA ASN A 42 -10.04 6.12 -15.12
C ASN A 42 -10.41 5.65 -16.52
N LYS A 43 -10.51 4.35 -16.74
CA LYS A 43 -10.86 3.76 -18.05
C LYS A 43 -12.33 3.43 -18.18
N GLU A 44 -13.02 3.15 -17.06
CA GLU A 44 -14.39 2.67 -17.03
C GLU A 44 -15.31 3.66 -16.31
N THR A 45 -16.29 4.19 -17.05
CA THR A 45 -17.33 5.05 -16.48
C THR A 45 -18.21 4.25 -15.51
N ASN A 46 -18.54 4.83 -14.34
CA ASN A 46 -19.35 4.22 -13.28
C ASN A 46 -18.71 3.01 -12.57
N PHE A 47 -17.41 2.79 -12.74
CA PHE A 47 -16.68 1.79 -11.98
C PHE A 47 -16.49 2.25 -10.53
N ILE A 48 -16.79 1.36 -9.58
CA ILE A 48 -16.58 1.60 -8.15
C ILE A 48 -15.34 0.83 -7.71
N PRO A 49 -14.22 1.53 -7.41
CA PRO A 49 -13.01 0.88 -6.95
C PRO A 49 -13.19 0.26 -5.57
N GLN A 50 -12.89 -1.03 -5.45
CA GLN A 50 -13.07 -1.80 -4.22
C GLN A 50 -11.88 -2.69 -3.92
N LEU A 51 -11.51 -2.71 -2.63
CA LEU A 51 -10.57 -3.65 -2.05
C LEU A 51 -11.25 -4.41 -0.90
N ASP A 52 -10.98 -5.72 -0.83
CA ASP A 52 -11.39 -6.58 0.27
C ASP A 52 -10.13 -7.16 0.92
N LEU A 53 -9.82 -6.73 2.15
CA LEU A 53 -8.67 -7.18 2.93
C LEU A 53 -9.14 -8.03 4.11
N ASN A 54 -8.76 -9.29 4.13
CA ASN A 54 -9.04 -10.20 5.23
C ASN A 54 -7.72 -10.65 5.88
N ILE A 55 -7.57 -10.40 7.16
CA ILE A 55 -6.41 -10.79 7.95
C ILE A 55 -6.87 -11.67 9.11
N THR A 56 -6.33 -12.87 9.16
CA THR A 56 -6.45 -13.77 10.31
C THR A 56 -5.08 -13.93 10.94
N PHE A 57 -4.94 -13.55 12.19
CA PHE A 57 -3.69 -13.63 12.93
C PHE A 57 -3.91 -14.26 14.30
N ASP A 58 -3.10 -15.27 14.62
CA ASP A 58 -3.02 -15.89 15.94
C ASP A 58 -1.55 -16.24 16.30
N GLU A 59 -1.35 -16.94 17.41
CA GLU A 59 -0.03 -17.33 17.88
C GLU A 59 0.73 -18.29 16.93
N ASN A 60 0.03 -19.00 16.07
CA ASN A 60 0.57 -20.08 15.25
C ASN A 60 0.64 -19.74 13.76
N GLN A 61 -0.18 -18.77 13.31
CA GLN A 61 -0.29 -18.45 11.89
C GLN A 61 -0.74 -17.01 11.64
N CYS A 62 -0.39 -16.54 10.47
CA CYS A 62 -0.99 -15.34 9.90
C CYS A 62 -1.38 -15.63 8.45
N LYS A 63 -2.63 -15.37 8.11
CA LYS A 63 -3.14 -15.42 6.74
C LYS A 63 -3.59 -14.03 6.33
N ILE A 64 -3.17 -13.59 5.15
CA ILE A 64 -3.58 -12.33 4.54
C ILE A 64 -4.23 -12.67 3.20
N GLU A 65 -5.45 -12.21 3.00
CA GLU A 65 -6.14 -12.26 1.72
C GLU A 65 -6.50 -10.83 1.32
N LEU A 66 -6.01 -10.42 0.15
CA LEU A 66 -6.31 -9.11 -0.42
C LEU A 66 -6.86 -9.31 -1.81
N ARG A 67 -8.08 -8.84 -2.05
CA ARG A 67 -8.73 -8.86 -3.35
C ARG A 67 -9.00 -7.43 -3.79
N ASP A 68 -8.72 -7.14 -5.04
CA ASP A 68 -9.09 -5.89 -5.70
C ASP A 68 -9.91 -6.19 -6.97
N ASN A 69 -10.78 -5.27 -7.34
CA ASN A 69 -11.54 -5.35 -8.58
C ASN A 69 -10.88 -4.56 -9.73
N GLY A 70 -9.54 -4.51 -9.77
CA GLY A 70 -8.76 -3.92 -10.84
C GLY A 70 -8.83 -4.71 -12.16
N GLU A 71 -7.99 -4.37 -13.13
CA GLU A 71 -7.97 -5.02 -14.46
C GLU A 71 -7.39 -6.45 -14.46
N GLY A 72 -6.84 -6.89 -13.34
CA GLY A 72 -6.14 -8.17 -13.23
C GLY A 72 -4.75 -8.14 -13.87
N PHE A 73 -4.09 -9.31 -13.91
CA PHE A 73 -2.82 -9.49 -14.59
C PHE A 73 -3.05 -9.74 -16.10
N THR A 74 -3.41 -8.69 -16.82
CA THR A 74 -3.36 -8.69 -18.29
C THR A 74 -1.95 -9.07 -18.74
N GLU A 75 -1.76 -9.46 -20.02
CA GLU A 75 -0.41 -9.77 -20.53
C GLU A 75 0.57 -8.61 -20.32
N LYS A 76 0.12 -7.36 -20.44
CA LYS A 76 0.93 -6.18 -20.16
C LYS A 76 1.33 -6.09 -18.69
N ASN A 77 0.37 -6.27 -17.76
CA ASN A 77 0.63 -6.21 -16.32
C ASN A 77 1.50 -7.39 -15.85
N ARG A 78 1.33 -8.57 -16.48
CA ARG A 78 2.18 -9.74 -16.25
C ARG A 78 3.64 -9.44 -16.57
N LEU A 79 3.93 -8.85 -17.71
CA LEU A 79 5.30 -8.48 -18.09
C LEU A 79 5.95 -7.49 -17.10
N TYR A 80 5.19 -6.53 -16.56
CA TYR A 80 5.70 -5.66 -15.51
C TYR A 80 5.94 -6.40 -14.20
N PHE A 81 5.16 -7.43 -13.93
CA PHE A 81 5.33 -8.24 -12.73
C PHE A 81 6.48 -9.25 -12.85
N GLU A 82 6.79 -9.78 -14.02
CA GLU A 82 7.90 -10.70 -14.24
C GLU A 82 9.28 -10.04 -14.12
N GLU A 83 9.43 -8.84 -14.69
CA GLU A 83 10.70 -8.13 -14.72
C GLU A 83 10.89 -7.29 -13.46
N LEU A 84 11.87 -7.67 -12.61
CA LEU A 84 12.27 -6.86 -11.47
C LEU A 84 12.81 -5.50 -11.95
N ASP A 85 12.54 -4.46 -11.15
CA ASP A 85 12.95 -3.08 -11.42
C ASP A 85 12.26 -2.44 -12.66
N LYS A 86 11.37 -3.16 -13.32
CA LYS A 86 10.57 -2.59 -14.40
C LYS A 86 9.47 -1.71 -13.83
N LYS A 87 9.51 -0.45 -14.21
CA LYS A 87 8.48 0.51 -13.82
C LYS A 87 7.24 0.35 -14.69
N ASN A 88 6.08 0.33 -14.05
CA ASN A 88 4.82 0.39 -14.78
C ASN A 88 4.52 1.85 -15.15
N LEU A 89 4.70 2.21 -16.43
CA LEU A 89 4.50 3.56 -16.94
C LEU A 89 3.04 4.07 -16.77
N GLU A 90 2.07 3.17 -16.73
CA GLU A 90 0.68 3.53 -16.43
C GLU A 90 0.55 4.11 -15.02
N LYS A 91 1.26 3.54 -14.04
CA LYS A 91 1.30 4.06 -12.67
C LYS A 91 1.94 5.46 -12.60
N GLU A 92 2.93 5.75 -13.42
CA GLU A 92 3.58 7.08 -13.48
C GLU A 92 2.60 8.18 -13.90
N GLN A 93 1.65 7.89 -14.81
CA GLN A 93 0.62 8.85 -15.21
C GLN A 93 -0.30 9.32 -14.06
N PHE A 94 -0.35 8.55 -12.99
CA PHE A 94 -1.11 8.86 -11.77
C PHE A 94 -0.24 9.31 -10.59
N ASN A 95 1.02 9.67 -10.84
CA ASN A 95 2.00 10.02 -9.80
C ASN A 95 2.21 8.90 -8.76
N PHE A 96 2.05 7.63 -9.13
CA PHE A 96 2.21 6.51 -8.21
C PHE A 96 3.65 6.02 -8.08
N HIS A 97 4.61 6.59 -8.75
CA HIS A 97 6.06 6.34 -8.67
C HIS A 97 6.44 4.86 -8.36
N PRO A 98 6.11 3.90 -9.24
CA PRO A 98 6.40 2.49 -8.98
C PRO A 98 7.90 2.24 -9.00
N LEU A 99 8.42 1.58 -7.96
CA LEU A 99 9.83 1.21 -7.90
C LEU A 99 10.12 -0.17 -8.52
N GLY A 100 9.07 -0.96 -8.81
CA GLY A 100 9.19 -2.32 -9.35
C GLY A 100 9.75 -3.35 -8.37
N GLN A 101 9.94 -3.00 -7.10
CA GLN A 101 10.57 -3.83 -6.07
C GLN A 101 9.59 -4.33 -4.99
N GLY A 102 8.39 -3.80 -4.90
CA GLY A 102 7.41 -4.11 -3.84
C GLY A 102 7.10 -5.60 -3.68
N ARG A 103 7.14 -6.36 -4.78
CA ARG A 103 6.96 -7.82 -4.74
C ARG A 103 8.06 -8.56 -3.95
N LEU A 104 9.25 -7.97 -3.78
CA LEU A 104 10.30 -8.54 -2.94
C LEU A 104 9.89 -8.59 -1.47
N ALA A 105 8.99 -7.69 -1.03
CA ALA A 105 8.42 -7.73 0.31
C ALA A 105 7.64 -9.03 0.55
N ILE A 106 6.87 -9.49 -0.45
CA ILE A 106 6.12 -10.75 -0.36
C ILE A 106 7.09 -11.91 -0.14
N VAL A 107 8.15 -11.99 -0.96
CA VAL A 107 9.18 -13.04 -0.84
C VAL A 107 9.85 -13.04 0.52
N TYR A 108 10.12 -11.85 1.08
CA TYR A 108 10.84 -11.73 2.35
C TYR A 108 9.97 -12.00 3.57
N PHE A 109 8.73 -11.53 3.56
CA PHE A 109 7.86 -11.53 4.73
C PHE A 109 6.89 -12.72 4.80
N THR A 110 6.70 -13.49 3.72
CA THR A 110 5.76 -14.62 3.70
C THR A 110 6.48 -15.96 3.52
N ASP A 111 5.81 -17.04 3.89
CA ASP A 111 6.30 -18.41 3.65
C ASP A 111 5.85 -18.95 2.30
N SER A 112 4.65 -18.59 1.93
CA SER A 112 4.07 -18.89 0.63
C SER A 112 3.01 -17.84 0.32
N SER A 113 2.82 -17.59 -0.97
CA SER A 113 1.71 -16.79 -1.45
C SER A 113 1.28 -17.22 -2.83
N GLU A 114 0.08 -16.83 -3.19
CA GLU A 114 -0.52 -17.13 -4.48
C GLU A 114 -1.33 -15.94 -4.95
N TYR A 115 -1.18 -15.60 -6.22
CA TYR A 115 -2.08 -14.68 -6.91
C TYR A 115 -3.08 -15.49 -7.74
N GLU A 116 -4.35 -15.21 -7.53
CA GLU A 116 -5.43 -15.60 -8.41
C GLU A 116 -5.94 -14.33 -9.11
N THR A 117 -5.98 -14.32 -10.42
CA THR A 117 -6.42 -13.13 -11.14
C THR A 117 -7.30 -13.49 -12.32
N VAL A 118 -8.37 -12.74 -12.51
CA VAL A 118 -9.18 -12.78 -13.73
C VAL A 118 -8.93 -11.48 -14.48
N TYR A 119 -8.63 -11.61 -15.75
CA TYR A 119 -8.36 -10.48 -16.64
C TYR A 119 -9.07 -10.68 -17.98
N LYS A 120 -9.23 -9.59 -18.71
CA LYS A 120 -9.80 -9.62 -20.06
C LYS A 120 -8.67 -9.66 -21.08
N ASP A 121 -8.68 -10.68 -21.92
CA ASP A 121 -7.73 -10.79 -23.02
C ASP A 121 -8.03 -9.80 -24.15
N LYS A 122 -7.14 -9.69 -25.12
CA LYS A 122 -7.28 -8.80 -26.30
C LYS A 122 -8.54 -9.05 -27.10
N ASP A 123 -8.99 -10.29 -27.15
CA ASP A 123 -10.21 -10.71 -27.86
C ASP A 123 -11.49 -10.45 -27.03
N GLY A 124 -11.35 -9.94 -25.82
CA GLY A 124 -12.46 -9.67 -24.92
C GLY A 124 -12.89 -10.87 -24.07
N THR A 125 -12.22 -12.02 -24.18
CA THR A 125 -12.48 -13.23 -23.41
C THR A 125 -11.88 -13.09 -22.00
N TYR A 126 -12.62 -13.58 -21.00
CA TYR A 126 -12.12 -13.62 -19.64
C TYR A 126 -11.24 -14.83 -19.43
N GLN A 127 -10.06 -14.58 -18.89
CA GLN A 127 -9.05 -15.59 -18.57
C GLN A 127 -8.77 -15.55 -17.08
N LYS A 128 -8.62 -16.72 -16.46
CA LYS A 128 -8.13 -16.86 -15.09
C LYS A 128 -6.69 -17.32 -15.09
N ARG A 129 -5.86 -16.70 -14.29
CA ARG A 129 -4.47 -17.06 -14.07
C ARG A 129 -4.20 -17.26 -12.60
N THR A 130 -3.55 -18.36 -12.25
CA THR A 130 -3.06 -18.65 -10.90
C THR A 130 -1.54 -18.65 -10.91
N ILE A 131 -0.95 -17.82 -10.02
CA ILE A 131 0.50 -17.61 -9.95
C ILE A 131 0.96 -17.91 -8.53
N PRO A 132 1.51 -19.10 -8.23
CA PRO A 132 2.22 -19.35 -7.00
C PRO A 132 3.43 -18.42 -6.87
N TYR A 133 3.61 -17.77 -5.72
CA TYR A 133 4.66 -16.77 -5.56
C TYR A 133 5.26 -16.76 -4.14
N PRO A 134 6.58 -16.85 -3.96
CA PRO A 134 7.52 -17.25 -5.02
C PRO A 134 7.37 -18.74 -5.34
N ASN A 135 7.36 -19.10 -6.60
CA ASN A 135 7.48 -20.49 -7.01
C ASN A 135 8.97 -20.84 -6.98
N THR A 136 9.47 -21.26 -5.82
CA THR A 136 10.90 -21.41 -5.63
C THR A 136 11.30 -22.79 -5.14
N SER A 137 11.51 -23.72 -6.05
CA SER A 137 12.54 -24.72 -5.80
C SER A 137 13.97 -24.16 -6.02
N ASP A 138 14.10 -23.11 -6.84
CA ASP A 138 15.38 -22.52 -7.29
C ASP A 138 15.42 -20.99 -7.30
N GLY A 139 14.39 -20.31 -6.75
CA GLY A 139 14.32 -18.84 -6.68
C GLY A 139 13.93 -18.15 -7.98
N LEU A 140 13.42 -18.89 -8.96
CA LEU A 140 12.99 -18.39 -10.25
C LEU A 140 11.47 -18.29 -10.34
N PHE A 141 10.97 -17.29 -11.07
CA PHE A 141 9.55 -17.19 -11.36
C PHE A 141 9.15 -18.11 -12.47
N ASN A 142 8.03 -18.81 -12.30
CA ASN A 142 7.33 -19.48 -13.37
C ASN A 142 5.88 -18.97 -13.42
N PHE A 143 5.50 -18.35 -14.53
CA PHE A 143 4.20 -17.70 -14.70
C PHE A 143 3.25 -18.44 -15.65
N ASP A 144 3.74 -19.47 -16.32
CA ASP A 144 3.02 -20.08 -17.45
C ASP A 144 2.06 -21.19 -17.06
N GLU A 145 1.91 -21.50 -15.77
CA GLU A 145 1.45 -22.82 -15.39
C GLU A 145 -0.05 -23.02 -15.34
N PHE A 146 -0.85 -21.95 -15.15
CA PHE A 146 -2.29 -22.15 -14.98
C PHE A 146 -3.11 -21.00 -15.58
N VAL A 147 -3.34 -21.05 -16.89
CA VAL A 147 -4.30 -20.16 -17.54
C VAL A 147 -5.48 -20.96 -18.04
N GLU A 148 -6.69 -20.56 -17.66
CA GLU A 148 -7.94 -21.19 -18.08
C GLU A 148 -8.96 -20.15 -18.53
N GLU A 149 -9.75 -20.49 -19.56
CA GLU A 149 -10.85 -19.64 -20.00
C GLU A 149 -12.01 -19.69 -19.00
N MET A 150 -12.60 -18.52 -18.72
CA MET A 150 -13.68 -18.36 -17.75
C MET A 150 -14.88 -17.65 -18.38
N PRO A 151 -15.61 -18.32 -19.29
CA PRO A 151 -16.68 -17.69 -20.06
C PRO A 151 -17.86 -17.22 -19.20
N GLU A 152 -18.02 -17.75 -18.00
CA GLU A 152 -19.11 -17.37 -17.08
C GLU A 152 -18.81 -16.15 -16.22
N ILE A 153 -17.52 -15.76 -16.10
CA ILE A 153 -17.12 -14.60 -15.32
C ILE A 153 -17.32 -13.34 -16.17
N LYS A 154 -17.86 -12.30 -15.54
CA LYS A 154 -18.15 -11.03 -16.19
C LYS A 154 -17.38 -9.85 -15.61
N ASP A 155 -16.42 -10.09 -14.70
CA ASP A 155 -15.64 -9.03 -14.07
C ASP A 155 -14.22 -9.48 -13.82
N THR A 156 -13.31 -8.51 -13.74
CA THR A 156 -11.89 -8.73 -13.51
C THR A 156 -11.53 -8.49 -12.05
N TYR A 157 -10.52 -9.19 -11.56
CA TYR A 157 -10.01 -9.00 -10.20
C TYR A 157 -8.60 -9.55 -10.05
N THR A 158 -7.92 -9.13 -8.99
CA THR A 158 -6.74 -9.82 -8.46
C THR A 158 -6.96 -10.16 -7.00
N LYS A 159 -6.63 -11.39 -6.61
CA LYS A 159 -6.63 -11.86 -5.23
C LYS A 159 -5.23 -12.36 -4.89
N LEU A 160 -4.62 -11.78 -3.85
CA LEU A 160 -3.41 -12.29 -3.23
C LEU A 160 -3.81 -13.06 -1.96
N THR A 161 -3.31 -14.29 -1.82
CA THR A 161 -3.38 -15.03 -0.55
C THR A 161 -1.95 -15.29 -0.08
N ALA A 162 -1.63 -14.90 1.15
CA ALA A 162 -0.30 -15.07 1.72
C ALA A 162 -0.37 -15.74 3.09
N TYR A 163 0.59 -16.62 3.36
CA TYR A 163 0.69 -17.40 4.60
C TYR A 163 2.02 -17.17 5.29
N LEU A 164 1.96 -17.05 6.62
CA LEU A 164 3.10 -16.89 7.51
C LEU A 164 2.93 -17.88 8.67
N ASN A 165 3.56 -19.04 8.56
CA ASN A 165 3.41 -20.15 9.51
C ASN A 165 4.76 -20.52 10.16
N LYS A 166 5.89 -20.14 9.54
CA LYS A 166 7.22 -20.43 10.07
C LYS A 166 7.59 -19.41 11.15
N GLN A 167 8.38 -19.85 12.09
CA GLN A 167 8.80 -19.04 13.24
C GLN A 167 9.36 -17.67 12.84
N ASN A 168 10.18 -17.60 11.79
CA ASN A 168 10.82 -16.36 11.36
C ASN A 168 9.84 -15.37 10.74
N THR A 169 8.99 -15.81 9.83
CA THR A 169 8.01 -14.97 9.13
C THR A 169 6.88 -14.55 10.06
N LEU A 170 6.34 -15.48 10.83
CA LEU A 170 5.33 -15.21 11.85
C LEU A 170 5.86 -14.27 12.95
N GLY A 171 7.12 -14.44 13.40
CA GLY A 171 7.75 -13.55 14.37
C GLY A 171 7.83 -12.11 13.90
N ARG A 172 8.07 -11.87 12.60
CA ARG A 172 8.06 -10.52 12.01
C ARG A 172 6.66 -9.90 12.04
N ALA A 173 5.62 -10.69 11.76
CA ALA A 173 4.24 -10.27 11.80
C ALA A 173 3.76 -9.99 13.25
N LYS A 174 4.17 -10.79 14.22
CA LYS A 174 3.80 -10.66 15.64
C LYS A 174 4.11 -9.26 16.18
N THR A 175 5.30 -8.72 15.93
CA THR A 175 5.68 -7.38 16.39
C THR A 175 4.70 -6.31 15.91
N PHE A 176 4.26 -6.41 14.66
CA PHE A 176 3.28 -5.49 14.08
C PHE A 176 1.89 -5.68 14.70
N PHE A 177 1.38 -6.91 14.74
CA PHE A 177 0.02 -7.18 15.23
C PHE A 177 -0.12 -7.00 16.75
N TYR A 178 0.94 -7.14 17.52
CA TYR A 178 0.92 -6.77 18.95
C TYR A 178 0.79 -5.25 19.14
N LYS A 179 1.31 -4.45 18.24
CA LYS A 179 1.09 -3.00 18.24
C LYS A 179 -0.33 -2.63 17.80
N TYR A 180 -0.94 -3.42 16.93
CA TYR A 180 -2.29 -3.22 16.39
C TYR A 180 -3.16 -4.46 16.64
N PRO A 181 -3.52 -4.75 17.92
CA PRO A 181 -4.02 -6.07 18.34
C PRO A 181 -5.49 -6.34 18.01
N ASN A 182 -6.21 -5.33 17.55
CA ASN A 182 -7.65 -5.45 17.25
C ASN A 182 -8.02 -4.63 16.01
N SER A 183 -9.24 -4.86 15.53
CA SER A 183 -9.80 -4.23 14.34
C SER A 183 -9.76 -2.70 14.38
N LYS A 184 -10.05 -2.10 15.54
CA LYS A 184 -10.02 -0.64 15.72
C LYS A 184 -8.61 -0.07 15.58
N ALA A 185 -7.62 -0.69 16.22
CA ALA A 185 -6.22 -0.26 16.13
C ALA A 185 -5.67 -0.48 14.71
N PHE A 186 -6.02 -1.59 14.07
CA PHE A 186 -5.64 -1.87 12.68
C PHE A 186 -6.28 -0.86 11.71
N LYS A 187 -7.58 -0.55 11.87
CA LYS A 187 -8.26 0.50 11.09
C LYS A 187 -7.56 1.85 11.22
N GLN A 188 -7.17 2.23 12.43
CA GLN A 188 -6.44 3.47 12.65
C GLN A 188 -5.12 3.49 11.90
N TRP A 189 -4.31 2.41 12.01
CA TRP A 189 -3.08 2.26 11.23
C TRP A 189 -3.32 2.35 9.73
N PHE A 190 -4.38 1.71 9.23
CA PHE A 190 -4.73 1.73 7.82
C PHE A 190 -5.03 3.16 7.35
N ILE A 191 -5.88 3.88 8.08
CA ILE A 191 -6.20 5.27 7.78
C ILE A 191 -4.94 6.14 7.82
N GLU A 192 -4.13 6.02 8.86
CA GLU A 192 -2.87 6.77 8.99
C GLU A 192 -1.87 6.50 7.86
N THR A 193 -1.90 5.32 7.27
CA THR A 193 -0.98 4.92 6.20
C THR A 193 -1.48 5.34 4.82
N PHE A 194 -2.78 5.19 4.56
CA PHE A 194 -3.38 5.35 3.22
C PHE A 194 -4.32 6.55 3.12
N PHE A 195 -4.26 7.47 4.06
CA PHE A 195 -5.15 8.64 4.15
C PHE A 195 -5.31 9.41 2.85
N PRO A 196 -4.22 9.80 2.12
CA PRO A 196 -4.37 10.55 0.89
C PRO A 196 -5.20 9.81 -0.15
N PHE A 197 -4.99 8.50 -0.32
CA PHE A 197 -5.79 7.71 -1.27
C PHE A 197 -7.28 7.72 -0.93
N ILE A 198 -7.61 7.63 0.36
CA ILE A 198 -9.00 7.56 0.80
C ILE A 198 -9.70 8.91 0.60
N VAL A 199 -9.04 10.02 0.95
CA VAL A 199 -9.67 11.35 0.91
C VAL A 199 -9.72 11.95 -0.49
N THR A 200 -8.83 11.55 -1.39
CA THR A 200 -8.83 12.02 -2.78
C THR A 200 -9.73 11.20 -3.70
N ASN A 201 -10.15 9.99 -3.28
CA ASN A 201 -10.96 9.09 -4.11
C ASN A 201 -12.31 8.81 -3.46
N GLU A 202 -13.34 9.54 -3.88
CA GLU A 202 -14.68 9.52 -3.29
C GLU A 202 -15.36 8.15 -3.31
N GLN A 203 -15.12 7.39 -4.35
CA GLN A 203 -15.77 6.10 -4.59
C GLN A 203 -14.97 4.92 -4.05
N LEU A 204 -13.72 5.13 -3.60
CA LEU A 204 -12.89 4.04 -3.09
C LEU A 204 -13.50 3.42 -1.83
N VAL A 205 -13.76 2.13 -1.88
CA VAL A 205 -14.26 1.32 -0.77
C VAL A 205 -13.20 0.30 -0.38
N VAL A 206 -12.84 0.28 0.90
CA VAL A 206 -11.92 -0.72 1.46
C VAL A 206 -12.64 -1.48 2.57
N ASN A 207 -13.03 -2.71 2.29
CA ASN A 207 -13.60 -3.62 3.27
C ASN A 207 -12.46 -4.34 3.99
N ILE A 208 -12.39 -4.21 5.30
CA ILE A 208 -11.37 -4.84 6.11
C ILE A 208 -12.04 -5.80 7.08
N ILE A 209 -11.64 -7.06 7.07
CA ILE A 209 -11.99 -8.05 8.08
C ILE A 209 -10.70 -8.41 8.83
N PHE A 210 -10.68 -8.12 10.12
CA PHE A 210 -9.53 -8.42 10.98
C PHE A 210 -9.97 -9.38 12.09
N ASN A 211 -9.45 -10.60 12.07
CA ASN A 211 -9.85 -11.68 12.99
C ASN A 211 -11.37 -11.87 13.10
N GLY A 212 -12.08 -11.76 11.96
CA GLY A 212 -13.52 -11.91 11.88
C GLY A 212 -14.35 -10.65 12.18
N GLU A 213 -13.70 -9.55 12.58
CA GLU A 213 -14.37 -8.27 12.82
C GLU A 213 -14.31 -7.39 11.55
N ASP A 214 -15.45 -6.89 11.12
CA ASP A 214 -15.58 -6.00 9.95
C ASP A 214 -15.30 -4.54 10.32
N VAL A 215 -14.39 -3.90 9.55
CA VAL A 215 -14.04 -2.48 9.70
C VAL A 215 -13.89 -1.82 8.33
N THR A 216 -14.99 -1.49 7.70
CA THR A 216 -14.98 -0.82 6.40
C THR A 216 -14.46 0.61 6.49
N VAL A 217 -13.63 1.02 5.51
CA VAL A 217 -13.08 2.36 5.38
C VAL A 217 -13.56 3.00 4.09
N LYS A 218 -14.20 4.17 4.20
CA LYS A 218 -14.68 5.00 3.09
C LYS A 218 -14.39 6.47 3.40
N LYS A 219 -14.28 7.31 2.37
CA LYS A 219 -14.11 8.76 2.52
C LYS A 219 -15.16 9.38 3.44
N GLY A 220 -16.45 9.08 3.24
CA GLY A 220 -17.54 9.61 4.07
C GLY A 220 -17.44 9.28 5.56
N ASN A 221 -16.70 8.22 5.93
CA ASN A 221 -16.41 7.89 7.33
C ASN A 221 -15.33 8.80 7.95
N ILE A 222 -14.60 9.56 7.13
CA ILE A 222 -13.46 10.39 7.55
C ILE A 222 -13.79 11.88 7.41
N GLU A 223 -14.53 12.26 6.36
CA GLU A 223 -14.78 13.67 6.01
C GLU A 223 -15.63 14.47 7.00
N SER A 224 -16.55 13.82 7.73
CA SER A 224 -17.37 14.52 8.74
C SER A 224 -16.54 15.17 9.85
N GLU A 225 -15.26 14.86 9.92
CA GLU A 225 -14.33 15.27 10.98
C GLU A 225 -13.02 15.85 10.43
N THR A 226 -12.98 16.25 9.14
CA THR A 226 -11.73 16.69 8.49
C THR A 226 -11.85 18.12 7.94
N GLU A 227 -10.94 19.01 8.34
CA GLU A 227 -10.73 20.32 7.74
C GLU A 227 -9.48 20.31 6.84
N ARG A 228 -9.49 21.11 5.78
CA ARG A 228 -8.37 21.29 4.85
C ARG A 228 -7.89 22.73 4.86
N LYS A 229 -6.57 22.95 4.96
CA LYS A 229 -5.96 24.29 4.92
C LYS A 229 -4.78 24.28 3.96
N PRO A 230 -4.93 24.85 2.74
CA PRO A 230 -3.80 25.06 1.86
C PRO A 230 -2.93 26.21 2.38
N PHE A 231 -1.61 26.09 2.22
CA PHE A 231 -0.66 27.16 2.49
C PHE A 231 0.58 27.00 1.63
N GLU A 232 1.36 28.07 1.51
CA GLU A 232 2.59 28.09 0.76
C GLU A 232 3.78 28.40 1.68
N ILE A 233 4.91 27.77 1.41
CA ILE A 233 6.17 28.06 2.08
C ILE A 233 7.16 28.50 1.00
N ASN A 234 7.83 29.63 1.22
CA ASN A 234 8.90 30.09 0.36
C ASN A 234 10.21 29.41 0.77
N LEU A 235 10.62 28.43 -0.01
CA LEU A 235 11.87 27.69 0.15
C LEU A 235 12.96 28.27 -0.77
N ALA A 236 14.20 27.85 -0.57
CA ALA A 236 15.32 28.23 -1.45
C ALA A 236 15.07 27.92 -2.95
N GLU A 237 14.27 26.88 -3.21
CA GLU A 237 13.87 26.43 -4.54
C GLU A 237 12.59 27.12 -5.09
N GLY A 238 12.07 28.12 -4.36
CA GLY A 238 10.84 28.84 -4.69
C GLY A 238 9.65 28.46 -3.81
N ASN A 239 8.49 29.04 -4.13
CA ASN A 239 7.25 28.79 -3.40
C ASN A 239 6.79 27.34 -3.62
N LYS A 240 6.54 26.63 -2.53
CA LYS A 240 6.00 25.26 -2.55
C LYS A 240 4.66 25.23 -1.83
N SER A 241 3.70 24.54 -2.43
CA SER A 241 2.34 24.41 -1.90
C SER A 241 2.23 23.20 -0.99
N PHE A 242 1.57 23.38 0.12
CA PHE A 242 1.29 22.33 1.11
C PHE A 242 -0.20 22.27 1.42
N MET A 243 -0.70 21.08 1.73
CA MET A 243 -2.05 20.87 2.21
C MET A 243 -2.02 20.28 3.62
N LEU A 244 -2.50 21.04 4.59
CA LEU A 244 -2.70 20.57 5.95
C LEU A 244 -4.12 20.03 6.11
N TRP A 245 -4.21 18.82 6.61
CA TRP A 245 -5.47 18.17 6.96
C TRP A 245 -5.56 18.04 8.46
N LEU A 246 -6.65 18.56 9.04
CA LEU A 246 -6.95 18.47 10.46
C LEU A 246 -8.08 17.46 10.64
N ILE A 247 -7.79 16.36 11.32
CA ILE A 247 -8.78 15.30 11.58
C ILE A 247 -9.14 15.33 13.05
N LYS A 248 -10.41 15.56 13.34
CA LYS A 248 -10.92 15.61 14.71
C LYS A 248 -10.91 14.21 15.33
N LYS A 249 -10.22 14.05 16.46
CA LYS A 249 -10.07 12.74 17.13
C LYS A 249 -11.05 12.52 18.28
N GLY A 250 -11.71 13.58 18.73
CA GLY A 250 -12.69 13.54 19.83
C GLY A 250 -12.10 13.27 21.22
N THR A 251 -10.77 13.25 21.35
CA THR A 251 -10.07 13.11 22.63
C THR A 251 -9.08 14.22 22.81
N GLN A 252 -9.07 14.84 23.99
CA GLN A 252 -8.08 15.87 24.32
C GLN A 252 -6.66 15.35 24.11
N MET A 253 -5.85 16.14 23.41
CA MET A 253 -4.43 15.89 23.23
C MET A 253 -3.67 17.00 23.94
N HIS A 254 -2.83 16.64 24.89
CA HIS A 254 -1.97 17.58 25.62
C HIS A 254 -0.54 17.45 25.12
N GLY A 255 0.13 18.57 24.90
CA GLY A 255 1.54 18.59 24.53
C GLY A 255 1.81 18.66 23.02
N GLU A 256 3.00 18.24 22.62
CA GLU A 256 3.43 18.22 21.23
C GLU A 256 2.72 17.11 20.46
N ASN A 257 1.99 17.50 19.44
CA ASN A 257 1.31 16.58 18.55
C ASN A 257 2.15 16.38 17.28
N PRO A 258 2.50 15.13 16.92
CA PRO A 258 3.26 14.89 15.71
C PRO A 258 2.42 15.21 14.47
N VAL A 259 3.04 15.91 13.52
CA VAL A 259 2.49 16.04 12.17
C VAL A 259 2.90 14.82 11.36
N ILE A 260 1.93 14.13 10.78
CA ILE A 260 2.15 12.97 9.92
C ILE A 260 2.31 13.48 8.49
N CYS A 261 3.49 13.28 7.91
CA CYS A 261 3.79 13.65 6.54
C CYS A 261 3.47 12.51 5.58
N PHE A 262 3.04 12.87 4.38
CA PHE A 262 2.80 11.93 3.29
C PHE A 262 3.61 12.31 2.07
N ALA A 263 4.30 11.33 1.51
CA ALA A 263 4.95 11.42 0.23
C ALA A 263 4.46 10.28 -0.67
N ARG A 264 4.21 10.57 -1.94
CA ARG A 264 3.68 9.60 -2.91
C ARG A 264 2.42 8.87 -2.39
N ASN A 265 1.55 9.63 -1.72
CA ASN A 265 0.32 9.16 -1.07
C ASN A 265 0.52 8.12 0.06
N LEU A 266 1.72 7.94 0.56
CA LEU A 266 2.04 7.05 1.67
C LEU A 266 2.69 7.83 2.82
N LYS A 267 2.44 7.37 4.05
CA LYS A 267 3.07 7.93 5.24
C LYS A 267 4.59 7.81 5.15
N ALA A 268 5.29 8.92 5.38
CA ALA A 268 6.74 8.99 5.42
C ALA A 268 7.23 9.81 6.62
N ASP A 269 8.37 9.45 7.18
CA ASP A 269 9.00 10.17 8.28
C ASP A 269 9.99 11.21 7.73
N LEU A 270 10.14 12.33 8.41
CA LEU A 270 11.18 13.30 8.09
C LEU A 270 12.55 12.78 8.54
N SER A 271 13.57 12.89 7.69
CA SER A 271 14.94 12.42 7.99
C SER A 271 15.60 13.20 9.13
N ASN A 272 15.32 14.51 9.22
CA ASN A 272 15.99 15.44 10.13
C ASN A 272 15.16 15.83 11.36
N GLY A 273 14.13 15.05 11.70
CA GLY A 273 13.34 15.34 12.89
C GLY A 273 11.86 15.03 12.73
N LYS A 274 11.07 15.52 13.68
CA LYS A 274 9.61 15.42 13.67
C LYS A 274 9.05 16.82 13.60
N LEU A 275 8.15 17.06 12.65
CA LEU A 275 7.29 18.22 12.75
C LEU A 275 6.34 17.99 13.93
N SER A 276 6.35 18.88 14.87
CA SER A 276 5.41 18.88 15.98
C SER A 276 4.65 20.19 15.98
N TYR A 277 3.42 20.12 16.43
CA TYR A 277 2.56 21.27 16.55
C TYR A 277 2.07 21.36 18.00
N SER A 278 2.32 22.49 18.65
CA SER A 278 1.81 22.76 19.98
C SER A 278 0.46 23.48 19.87
N ILE A 279 -0.62 22.78 20.09
CA ILE A 279 -1.93 23.39 20.32
C ILE A 279 -2.42 22.98 21.71
N ASP A 280 -2.83 23.93 22.49
CA ASP A 280 -3.81 23.72 23.56
C ASP A 280 -5.17 23.47 22.93
N ASN A 281 -5.42 22.23 22.57
CA ASN A 281 -6.57 21.87 21.78
C ASN A 281 -7.48 20.93 22.57
N ASN A 282 -8.58 21.49 23.06
CA ASN A 282 -9.61 20.72 23.77
C ASN A 282 -10.29 19.66 22.90
N ASP A 283 -10.17 19.78 21.56
CA ASP A 283 -10.86 18.90 20.60
C ASP A 283 -9.99 17.75 20.03
N GLY A 284 -8.67 17.80 20.23
CA GLY A 284 -7.71 16.80 19.76
C GLY A 284 -7.74 16.57 18.24
N TYR A 285 -6.82 17.21 17.49
CA TYR A 285 -6.68 17.00 16.05
C TYR A 285 -5.45 16.15 15.72
N LEU A 286 -5.59 15.22 14.77
CA LEU A 286 -4.46 14.67 14.04
C LEU A 286 -4.15 15.60 12.88
N LEU A 287 -2.86 15.87 12.68
CA LEU A 287 -2.37 16.76 11.63
C LEU A 287 -1.68 15.94 10.57
N TYR A 288 -2.19 16.00 9.33
CA TYR A 288 -1.61 15.34 8.18
C TYR A 288 -1.15 16.39 7.18
N LEU A 289 0.03 16.21 6.64
CA LEU A 289 0.66 17.14 5.71
C LEU A 289 1.01 16.43 4.41
N THR A 290 0.54 16.98 3.30
CA THR A 290 0.82 16.50 1.95
C THR A 290 1.41 17.63 1.11
N SER A 291 2.35 17.29 0.19
CA SER A 291 2.92 18.23 -0.76
C SER A 291 3.62 17.46 -1.87
N GLU A 292 3.59 17.96 -3.12
CA GLU A 292 4.42 17.48 -4.21
C GLU A 292 5.92 17.60 -3.88
N TYR A 293 6.28 18.60 -3.10
CA TYR A 293 7.65 18.75 -2.60
C TYR A 293 8.14 17.52 -1.83
N PHE A 294 7.28 16.89 -1.02
CA PHE A 294 7.62 15.65 -0.34
C PHE A 294 7.78 14.47 -1.29
N ASP A 295 7.00 14.44 -2.37
CA ASP A 295 7.06 13.38 -3.39
C ASP A 295 8.40 13.39 -4.14
N GLU A 296 8.98 14.58 -4.33
CA GLU A 296 10.27 14.77 -4.96
C GLU A 296 11.45 14.42 -4.04
N HIS A 297 11.28 14.57 -2.72
CA HIS A 297 12.33 14.45 -1.71
C HIS A 297 12.24 13.18 -0.85
N VAL A 298 11.35 12.25 -1.18
CA VAL A 298 11.25 10.99 -0.45
C VAL A 298 12.28 9.97 -0.96
N ASP A 299 12.84 9.18 -0.04
CA ASP A 299 13.78 8.12 -0.36
C ASP A 299 13.18 7.05 -1.30
N THR A 300 14.02 6.20 -1.83
CA THR A 300 13.60 5.15 -2.77
C THR A 300 12.60 4.15 -2.17
N LYS A 301 12.55 4.02 -0.85
CA LYS A 301 11.59 3.14 -0.14
C LYS A 301 10.27 3.84 0.19
N GLY A 302 10.18 5.15 -0.03
CA GLY A 302 9.02 5.95 0.35
C GLY A 302 8.84 6.04 1.88
N GLU A 303 9.92 5.87 2.65
CA GLU A 303 9.87 5.86 4.12
C GLU A 303 10.31 7.18 4.73
N LYS A 304 11.25 7.86 4.11
CA LYS A 304 11.87 9.07 4.64
C LYS A 304 11.86 10.21 3.64
N ILE A 305 11.42 11.37 4.08
CA ILE A 305 11.49 12.61 3.33
C ILE A 305 12.82 13.29 3.72
N GLU A 306 13.71 13.47 2.76
CA GLU A 306 14.99 14.14 2.93
C GLU A 306 14.83 15.62 2.62
N ILE A 307 14.67 16.44 3.66
CA ILE A 307 14.63 17.90 3.51
C ILE A 307 16.07 18.43 3.52
N PRO A 308 16.50 19.21 2.51
CA PRO A 308 17.83 19.83 2.52
C PRO A 308 18.06 20.67 3.78
N GLU A 309 19.29 20.63 4.34
CA GLU A 309 19.71 21.25 5.62
C GLU A 309 19.61 22.80 5.65
N HIS A 310 19.18 23.44 4.59
CA HIS A 310 19.11 24.91 4.46
C HIS A 310 17.71 25.48 4.68
N LEU A 311 16.87 24.78 5.40
CA LEU A 311 15.52 25.21 5.78
C LEU A 311 15.46 25.62 7.28
N ASP A 312 16.46 26.31 7.77
CA ASP A 312 16.44 26.98 9.07
C ASP A 312 15.75 28.35 9.00
#